data_fc40298fa0d2a5888bed1ef30e5715b4
#
_entry.id   fc40298fa0d2a5888bed1ef30e5715b4
#
_cell.length_a   1.000
_cell.length_b   1.000
_cell.length_c   1.000
_cell.angle_alpha   90.00
_cell.angle_beta   90.00
_cell.angle_gamma   90.00
#
_symmetry.space_group_name_H-M   'P 1'
#
loop_
_entity.id
_entity.type
_entity.pdbx_description
1 polymer ?
#
loop_
_entity_poly.entity_id
_entity_poly.type
_entity_poly.pdbx_seq_one_letter_code
_entity_poly.pdbx_strand_id
1 'polypeptide(L)'
;MSHVQPVRVGRIEIRTICEGWAALALADEAPGQTVDWDGERERRPWAFVGTDRWRWHVHAFVVRLPSGMTILVDTGVGDFPPYAPWEESVEDPWQEVETADVRHVMVTHLHADHAGGTVIGGAPAFPNATVHVHEADWSAFAGSTDADDYVARHAMSSLLELGMLSITDTDREPVPGVHLRHTPGHTPGHRSVIVTDGDEAVLLTGDLLHLPTQAAHPGWWSSHDEDPQLGAASRRLVLWRAAQDGWRIAVPHFARPFGSVGSKGWLE
;
A
#
# COMPACT_ATOMS: atom_id res chain seq x y z
N MET A 1 -12.52 8.91 12.54
CA MET A 1 -12.25 7.59 11.89
C MET A 1 -12.42 6.46 12.88
N SER A 2 -13.02 5.33 12.50
CA SER A 2 -13.14 4.16 13.38
C SER A 2 -11.76 3.50 13.54
N HIS A 3 -11.34 3.22 14.79
CA HIS A 3 -10.11 2.47 15.03
C HIS A 3 -10.20 1.08 14.40
N VAL A 4 -9.36 0.82 13.40
CA VAL A 4 -9.21 -0.51 12.83
C VAL A 4 -8.46 -1.39 13.83
N GLN A 5 -9.03 -2.55 14.16
CA GLN A 5 -8.39 -3.45 15.11
C GLN A 5 -7.12 -4.06 14.49
N PRO A 6 -6.02 -4.17 15.26
CA PRO A 6 -4.82 -4.85 14.80
C PRO A 6 -5.09 -6.31 14.43
N VAL A 7 -4.34 -6.83 13.46
CA VAL A 7 -4.33 -8.26 13.14
C VAL A 7 -3.03 -8.89 13.62
N ARG A 8 -3.08 -10.20 13.85
CA ARG A 8 -1.90 -10.98 14.23
C ARG A 8 -1.60 -12.05 13.18
N VAL A 9 -0.31 -12.28 13.00
CA VAL A 9 0.31 -13.35 12.23
C VAL A 9 1.23 -14.07 13.23
N GLY A 10 0.76 -15.17 13.79
CA GLY A 10 1.46 -15.79 14.91
C GLY A 10 1.72 -14.78 16.05
N ARG A 11 3.01 -14.46 16.28
CA ARG A 11 3.46 -13.50 17.31
C ARG A 11 3.62 -12.07 16.80
N ILE A 12 3.56 -11.86 15.48
CA ILE A 12 3.70 -10.54 14.85
C ILE A 12 2.37 -9.81 14.94
N GLU A 13 2.42 -8.52 15.28
CA GLU A 13 1.26 -7.63 15.26
C GLU A 13 1.36 -6.66 14.08
N ILE A 14 0.25 -6.51 13.36
CA ILE A 14 0.13 -5.55 12.25
C ILE A 14 -1.02 -4.59 12.56
N ARG A 15 -0.71 -3.28 12.59
CA ARG A 15 -1.66 -2.19 12.82
C ARG A 15 -1.69 -1.28 11.59
N THR A 16 -2.86 -0.69 11.33
CA THR A 16 -2.99 0.40 10.35
C THR A 16 -2.75 1.75 11.00
N ILE A 17 -2.08 2.63 10.27
CA ILE A 17 -2.08 4.07 10.47
C ILE A 17 -2.88 4.65 9.31
N CYS A 18 -3.97 5.34 9.59
CA CYS A 18 -4.81 5.98 8.57
C CYS A 18 -4.53 7.49 8.58
N GLU A 19 -4.04 8.02 7.48
CA GLU A 19 -3.76 9.45 7.33
C GLU A 19 -5.02 10.25 7.01
N GLY A 20 -5.93 9.63 6.26
CA GLY A 20 -7.19 10.24 5.86
C GLY A 20 -7.93 9.42 4.81
N TRP A 21 -9.03 10.00 4.31
CA TRP A 21 -9.69 9.49 3.12
C TRP A 21 -10.24 10.62 2.26
N ALA A 22 -10.30 10.37 0.97
CA ALA A 22 -10.87 11.24 -0.04
C ALA A 22 -11.87 10.47 -0.92
N ALA A 23 -12.66 11.19 -1.71
CA ALA A 23 -13.62 10.59 -2.63
C ALA A 23 -13.11 10.70 -4.07
N LEU A 24 -12.71 9.56 -4.67
CA LEU A 24 -12.23 9.48 -6.05
C LEU A 24 -13.32 8.99 -7.01
N ALA A 25 -13.16 9.32 -8.30
CA ALA A 25 -14.12 8.95 -9.33
C ALA A 25 -14.09 7.45 -9.63
N LEU A 26 -15.27 6.81 -9.68
CA LEU A 26 -15.40 5.41 -10.12
C LEU A 26 -15.08 5.23 -11.60
N ALA A 27 -15.15 6.29 -12.41
CA ALA A 27 -14.84 6.23 -13.83
C ALA A 27 -13.39 5.83 -14.13
N ASP A 28 -12.47 6.08 -13.17
CA ASP A 28 -11.07 5.73 -13.28
C ASP A 28 -10.80 4.27 -12.87
N GLU A 29 -11.80 3.62 -12.26
CA GLU A 29 -11.73 2.22 -11.87
C GLU A 29 -12.47 1.34 -12.86
N ALA A 30 -11.84 0.24 -13.27
CA ALA A 30 -12.36 -0.71 -14.27
C ALA A 30 -12.77 -0.06 -15.62
N PRO A 31 -11.93 0.81 -16.24
CA PRO A 31 -12.27 1.46 -17.49
C PRO A 31 -12.54 0.44 -18.60
N GLY A 32 -13.59 0.69 -19.39
CA GLY A 32 -14.03 -0.21 -20.45
C GLY A 32 -14.77 -1.46 -20.00
N GLN A 33 -14.98 -1.66 -18.71
CA GLN A 33 -15.76 -2.77 -18.15
C GLN A 33 -17.20 -2.35 -17.85
N THR A 34 -18.13 -3.27 -18.03
CA THR A 34 -19.51 -3.09 -17.53
C THR A 34 -19.58 -3.59 -16.10
N VAL A 35 -19.71 -2.68 -15.16
CA VAL A 35 -19.75 -2.98 -13.73
C VAL A 35 -21.13 -2.68 -13.16
N ASP A 36 -21.69 -3.62 -12.41
CA ASP A 36 -22.88 -3.42 -11.58
C ASP A 36 -22.51 -2.64 -10.32
N TRP A 37 -22.26 -1.33 -10.45
CA TRP A 37 -21.90 -0.48 -9.31
C TRP A 37 -23.00 -0.40 -8.25
N ASP A 38 -24.27 -0.54 -8.62
CA ASP A 38 -25.38 -0.57 -7.65
C ASP A 38 -25.30 -1.81 -6.77
N GLY A 39 -25.12 -2.97 -7.36
CA GLY A 39 -24.91 -4.20 -6.62
C GLY A 39 -23.61 -4.21 -5.79
N GLU A 40 -22.53 -3.57 -6.27
CA GLU A 40 -21.32 -3.43 -5.48
C GLU A 40 -21.52 -2.50 -4.27
N ARG A 41 -22.24 -1.39 -4.42
CA ARG A 41 -22.61 -0.50 -3.31
C ARG A 41 -23.50 -1.18 -2.27
N GLU A 42 -24.44 -2.00 -2.69
CA GLU A 42 -25.27 -2.78 -1.77
C GLU A 42 -24.45 -3.80 -0.97
N ARG A 43 -23.50 -4.48 -1.64
CA ARG A 43 -22.64 -5.49 -0.99
C ARG A 43 -21.60 -4.88 -0.06
N ARG A 44 -21.05 -3.69 -0.41
CA ARG A 44 -19.92 -3.06 0.29
C ARG A 44 -20.11 -1.55 0.43
N PRO A 45 -21.15 -1.08 1.13
CA PRO A 45 -21.47 0.35 1.22
C PRO A 45 -20.33 1.19 1.81
N TRP A 46 -19.44 0.56 2.58
CA TRP A 46 -18.28 1.22 3.17
C TRP A 46 -17.23 1.65 2.14
N ALA A 47 -17.22 1.07 0.94
CA ALA A 47 -16.23 1.37 -0.09
C ALA A 47 -16.65 2.54 -0.99
N PHE A 48 -17.90 3.02 -0.91
CA PHE A 48 -18.43 3.97 -1.89
C PHE A 48 -18.95 5.26 -1.24
N VAL A 49 -19.01 6.32 -2.05
CA VAL A 49 -19.58 7.64 -1.70
C VAL A 49 -20.51 8.08 -2.83
N GLY A 50 -21.80 8.25 -2.51
CA GLY A 50 -22.78 8.58 -3.56
C GLY A 50 -22.89 7.49 -4.61
N THR A 51 -23.05 7.89 -5.88
CA THR A 51 -23.30 6.96 -7.00
C THR A 51 -22.11 6.77 -7.92
N ASP A 52 -21.13 7.68 -7.90
CA ASP A 52 -20.08 7.81 -8.89
C ASP A 52 -18.68 7.93 -8.30
N ARG A 53 -18.55 7.81 -6.97
CA ARG A 53 -17.27 7.92 -6.26
C ARG A 53 -17.06 6.78 -5.28
N TRP A 54 -15.79 6.52 -4.93
CA TRP A 54 -15.38 5.56 -3.94
C TRP A 54 -14.52 6.21 -2.85
N ARG A 55 -14.43 5.54 -1.70
CA ARG A 55 -13.64 5.99 -0.56
C ARG A 55 -12.21 5.51 -0.73
N TRP A 56 -11.34 6.43 -1.08
CA TRP A 56 -9.91 6.21 -1.15
C TRP A 56 -9.29 6.57 0.20
N HIS A 57 -8.97 5.57 0.99
CA HIS A 57 -8.21 5.74 2.22
C HIS A 57 -6.71 5.71 1.94
N VAL A 58 -5.91 6.37 2.80
CA VAL A 58 -4.45 6.24 2.79
C VAL A 58 -4.02 5.60 4.09
N HIS A 59 -3.61 4.33 4.00
CA HIS A 59 -3.09 3.58 5.13
C HIS A 59 -1.63 3.22 4.93
N ALA A 60 -0.82 3.46 5.98
CA ALA A 60 0.43 2.77 6.21
C ALA A 60 0.22 1.64 7.23
N PHE A 61 1.15 0.69 7.30
CA PHE A 61 1.06 -0.42 8.23
C PHE A 61 2.29 -0.50 9.12
N VAL A 62 2.06 -0.62 10.43
CA VAL A 62 3.09 -0.85 11.44
C VAL A 62 3.17 -2.34 11.72
N VAL A 63 4.31 -2.95 11.48
CA VAL A 63 4.60 -4.35 11.75
C VAL A 63 5.52 -4.44 12.97
N ARG A 64 5.05 -5.02 14.06
CA ARG A 64 5.83 -5.24 15.28
C ARG A 64 6.25 -6.70 15.40
N LEU A 65 7.54 -6.94 15.29
CA LEU A 65 8.13 -8.27 15.38
C LEU A 65 8.29 -8.73 16.84
N PRO A 66 8.36 -10.04 17.11
CA PRO A 66 8.61 -10.58 18.45
C PRO A 66 9.93 -10.12 19.08
N SER A 67 10.89 -9.71 18.25
CA SER A 67 12.17 -9.12 18.69
C SER A 67 12.03 -7.71 19.30
N GLY A 68 10.84 -7.08 19.19
CA GLY A 68 10.60 -5.68 19.52
C GLY A 68 10.89 -4.71 18.39
N MET A 69 11.39 -5.19 17.24
CA MET A 69 11.66 -4.35 16.07
C MET A 69 10.36 -3.86 15.47
N THR A 70 10.31 -2.56 15.13
CA THR A 70 9.22 -1.92 14.40
C THR A 70 9.63 -1.71 12.94
N ILE A 71 8.75 -2.13 12.05
CA ILE A 71 8.87 -1.98 10.59
C ILE A 71 7.62 -1.27 10.08
N LEU A 72 7.77 -0.43 9.08
CA LEU A 72 6.65 0.16 8.37
C LEU A 72 6.52 -0.43 6.96
N VAL A 73 5.28 -0.51 6.48
CA VAL A 73 4.96 -0.71 5.07
C VAL A 73 4.19 0.51 4.63
N ASP A 74 4.79 1.29 3.74
CA ASP A 74 4.40 2.61 3.27
C ASP A 74 4.38 3.68 4.38
N THR A 75 4.14 4.95 4.00
CA THR A 75 4.27 6.09 4.90
C THR A 75 3.22 7.18 4.71
N GLY A 76 2.26 7.00 3.79
CA GLY A 76 1.27 8.02 3.46
C GLY A 76 1.82 9.15 2.59
N VAL A 77 1.01 10.21 2.42
CA VAL A 77 1.35 11.38 1.57
C VAL A 77 2.34 12.32 2.26
N GLY A 78 2.38 12.35 3.58
CA GLY A 78 3.23 13.27 4.33
C GLY A 78 2.96 14.74 4.01
N ASP A 79 4.00 15.49 3.61
CA ASP A 79 3.90 16.91 3.24
C ASP A 79 3.33 17.14 1.82
N PHE A 80 3.06 16.08 1.05
CA PHE A 80 2.51 16.19 -0.29
C PHE A 80 1.00 16.36 -0.26
N PRO A 81 0.40 17.05 -1.25
CA PRO A 81 -1.04 17.10 -1.37
C PRO A 81 -1.60 15.71 -1.74
N PRO A 82 -2.77 15.32 -1.20
CA PRO A 82 -3.46 14.12 -1.65
C PRO A 82 -3.97 14.30 -3.09
N TYR A 83 -4.26 13.19 -3.78
CA TYR A 83 -4.82 13.21 -5.15
C TYR A 83 -6.19 13.91 -5.26
N ALA A 84 -6.94 13.98 -4.16
CA ALA A 84 -8.17 14.73 -4.05
C ALA A 84 -8.26 15.38 -2.67
N PRO A 85 -9.06 16.45 -2.48
CA PRO A 85 -9.26 17.03 -1.16
C PRO A 85 -9.72 16.00 -0.15
N TRP A 86 -9.12 16.03 1.05
CA TRP A 86 -9.54 15.17 2.15
C TRP A 86 -11.00 15.44 2.54
N GLU A 87 -11.79 14.39 2.63
CA GLU A 87 -13.09 14.41 3.29
C GLU A 87 -12.91 14.34 4.82
N GLU A 88 -11.89 13.57 5.26
CA GLU A 88 -11.48 13.48 6.66
C GLU A 88 -9.98 13.15 6.72
N SER A 89 -9.22 13.83 7.56
CA SER A 89 -7.79 13.58 7.76
C SER A 89 -7.39 13.61 9.23
N VAL A 90 -6.25 13.04 9.55
CA VAL A 90 -5.61 13.06 10.87
C VAL A 90 -4.44 14.04 10.82
N GLU A 91 -4.38 14.97 11.79
CA GLU A 91 -3.34 15.99 11.86
C GLU A 91 -1.95 15.39 12.09
N ASP A 92 -1.85 14.41 12.99
CA ASP A 92 -0.61 13.66 13.24
C ASP A 92 -0.92 12.15 13.22
N PRO A 93 -0.81 11.50 12.06
CA PRO A 93 -1.10 10.08 11.95
C PRO A 93 -0.09 9.21 12.71
N TRP A 94 1.11 9.72 12.98
CA TRP A 94 2.21 8.98 13.61
C TRP A 94 2.28 9.13 15.13
N GLN A 95 1.37 9.88 15.77
CA GLN A 95 1.40 10.19 17.21
C GLN A 95 1.54 8.95 18.15
N GLU A 96 1.12 7.77 17.69
CA GLU A 96 1.22 6.50 18.45
C GLU A 96 2.45 5.66 18.06
N VAL A 97 3.30 6.18 17.19
CA VAL A 97 4.50 5.48 16.70
C VAL A 97 5.73 6.24 17.13
N GLU A 98 6.60 5.59 17.92
CA GLU A 98 7.93 6.14 18.19
C GLU A 98 8.77 6.02 16.92
N THR A 99 8.85 7.10 16.14
CA THR A 99 9.47 7.10 14.81
C THR A 99 10.96 6.76 14.83
N ALA A 100 11.64 7.08 15.95
CA ALA A 100 13.04 6.71 16.17
C ALA A 100 13.26 5.20 16.39
N ASP A 101 12.20 4.44 16.73
CA ASP A 101 12.27 2.98 16.90
C ASP A 101 12.05 2.21 15.59
N VAL A 102 11.60 2.88 14.54
CA VAL A 102 11.45 2.28 13.21
C VAL A 102 12.82 1.96 12.63
N ARG A 103 13.04 0.70 12.24
CA ARG A 103 14.30 0.22 11.68
C ARG A 103 14.27 -0.02 10.18
N HIS A 104 13.10 -0.28 9.63
CA HIS A 104 12.91 -0.48 8.20
C HIS A 104 11.59 0.14 7.75
N VAL A 105 11.60 0.76 6.58
CA VAL A 105 10.42 1.19 5.84
C VAL A 105 10.42 0.41 4.52
N MET A 106 9.40 -0.40 4.30
CA MET A 106 9.18 -1.13 3.06
C MET A 106 8.25 -0.29 2.19
N VAL A 107 8.78 0.43 1.21
CA VAL A 107 7.97 1.19 0.27
C VAL A 107 7.47 0.23 -0.81
N THR A 108 6.15 0.12 -0.96
CA THR A 108 5.55 -0.75 -1.98
C THR A 108 5.85 -0.24 -3.37
N HIS A 109 5.73 1.09 -3.57
CA HIS A 109 6.06 1.79 -4.82
C HIS A 109 6.23 3.30 -4.55
N LEU A 110 6.69 4.06 -5.55
CA LEU A 110 7.09 5.45 -5.35
C LEU A 110 6.00 6.49 -5.64
N HIS A 111 4.71 6.15 -5.56
CA HIS A 111 3.65 7.17 -5.55
C HIS A 111 3.64 7.93 -4.21
N ALA A 112 3.11 9.17 -4.26
CA ALA A 112 3.16 10.11 -3.15
C ALA A 112 2.46 9.58 -1.88
N ASP A 113 1.34 8.91 -2.03
CA ASP A 113 0.53 8.37 -0.94
C ASP A 113 1.09 7.09 -0.29
N HIS A 114 2.21 6.58 -0.81
CA HIS A 114 2.96 5.45 -0.23
C HIS A 114 4.33 5.86 0.29
N ALA A 115 5.00 6.77 -0.39
CA ALA A 115 6.38 7.13 -0.12
C ALA A 115 6.57 8.55 0.45
N GLY A 116 5.55 9.41 0.36
CA GLY A 116 5.64 10.83 0.69
C GLY A 116 6.01 11.11 2.14
N GLY A 117 5.47 10.34 3.07
CA GLY A 117 5.76 10.49 4.50
C GLY A 117 7.14 10.00 4.93
N THR A 118 8.00 9.54 4.03
CA THR A 118 9.39 9.17 4.37
C THR A 118 10.24 10.38 4.76
N VAL A 119 9.89 11.57 4.25
CA VAL A 119 10.55 12.85 4.56
C VAL A 119 9.48 13.88 4.92
N ILE A 120 9.58 14.47 6.10
CA ILE A 120 8.67 15.49 6.62
C ILE A 120 9.48 16.73 6.99
N GLY A 121 9.03 17.91 6.57
CA GLY A 121 9.73 19.17 6.84
C GLY A 121 11.18 19.18 6.31
N GLY A 122 11.48 18.41 5.25
CA GLY A 122 12.81 18.27 4.67
C GLY A 122 13.78 17.38 5.45
N ALA A 123 13.30 16.63 6.46
CA ALA A 123 14.11 15.69 7.25
C ALA A 123 13.53 14.27 7.20
N PRO A 124 14.35 13.22 7.36
CA PRO A 124 13.85 11.85 7.46
C PRO A 124 12.85 11.71 8.61
N ALA A 125 11.62 11.29 8.32
CA ALA A 125 10.60 11.06 9.33
C ALA A 125 10.94 9.88 10.26
N PHE A 126 11.72 8.92 9.75
CA PHE A 126 12.17 7.73 10.45
C PHE A 126 13.70 7.67 10.48
N PRO A 127 14.36 8.44 11.38
CA PRO A 127 15.79 8.77 11.28
C PRO A 127 16.74 7.58 11.43
N ASN A 128 16.25 6.45 11.94
CA ASN A 128 17.04 5.24 12.16
C ASN A 128 16.67 4.09 11.20
N ALA A 129 15.81 4.38 10.19
CA ALA A 129 15.31 3.36 9.29
C ALA A 129 16.16 3.22 8.03
N THR A 130 16.26 2.00 7.52
CA THR A 130 16.60 1.75 6.12
C THR A 130 15.30 1.72 5.30
N VAL A 131 15.22 2.55 4.27
CA VAL A 131 14.07 2.62 3.35
C VAL A 131 14.34 1.73 2.14
N HIS A 132 13.47 0.76 1.91
CA HIS A 132 13.62 -0.24 0.83
C HIS A 132 12.73 0.13 -0.35
N VAL A 133 13.34 0.33 -1.53
CA VAL A 133 12.65 0.65 -2.79
C VAL A 133 13.06 -0.34 -3.89
N HIS A 134 12.21 -0.50 -4.91
CA HIS A 134 12.56 -1.30 -6.08
C HIS A 134 13.34 -0.46 -7.09
N GLU A 135 14.38 -1.08 -7.70
CA GLU A 135 15.22 -0.42 -8.69
C GLU A 135 14.44 0.06 -9.93
N ALA A 136 13.42 -0.68 -10.35
CA ALA A 136 12.60 -0.28 -11.50
C ALA A 136 11.83 1.02 -11.23
N ASP A 137 11.24 1.20 -10.03
CA ASP A 137 10.61 2.46 -9.64
C ASP A 137 11.64 3.56 -9.47
N TRP A 138 12.77 3.28 -8.79
CA TRP A 138 13.85 4.24 -8.68
C TRP A 138 14.28 4.75 -10.07
N SER A 139 14.46 3.84 -11.03
CA SER A 139 14.89 4.19 -12.40
C SER A 139 13.82 4.95 -13.18
N ALA A 140 12.53 4.60 -13.00
CA ALA A 140 11.43 5.26 -13.67
C ALA A 140 11.19 6.68 -13.14
N PHE A 141 11.15 6.85 -11.82
CA PHE A 141 10.73 8.09 -11.18
C PHE A 141 11.87 9.05 -10.86
N ALA A 142 13.06 8.57 -10.47
CA ALA A 142 14.18 9.44 -10.08
C ALA A 142 14.70 10.35 -11.21
N GLY A 143 14.52 9.93 -12.47
CA GLY A 143 14.91 10.69 -13.65
C GLY A 143 13.76 11.51 -14.26
N SER A 144 12.55 11.39 -13.80
CA SER A 144 11.38 12.04 -14.36
C SER A 144 11.36 13.54 -14.10
N THR A 145 10.73 14.30 -15.02
CA THR A 145 10.48 15.73 -14.89
C THR A 145 9.03 16.05 -14.53
N ASP A 146 8.18 15.04 -14.43
CA ASP A 146 6.77 15.22 -14.09
C ASP A 146 6.58 15.63 -12.63
N ALA A 147 5.54 16.40 -12.37
CA ALA A 147 5.23 16.88 -11.03
C ALA A 147 4.85 15.74 -10.08
N ASP A 148 4.20 14.70 -10.60
CA ASP A 148 3.77 13.52 -9.85
C ASP A 148 4.97 12.70 -9.34
N ASP A 149 6.11 12.77 -10.01
CA ASP A 149 7.36 12.11 -9.61
C ASP A 149 8.20 12.93 -8.62
N TYR A 150 7.63 14.02 -8.12
CA TYR A 150 8.29 14.92 -7.17
C TYR A 150 8.76 14.20 -5.90
N VAL A 151 7.98 13.23 -5.42
CA VAL A 151 8.33 12.42 -4.23
C VAL A 151 9.65 11.69 -4.43
N ALA A 152 9.79 10.99 -5.55
CA ALA A 152 11.02 10.25 -5.85
C ALA A 152 12.24 11.19 -5.90
N ARG A 153 12.08 12.38 -6.47
CA ARG A 153 13.19 13.35 -6.57
C ARG A 153 13.54 14.02 -5.25
N HIS A 154 12.56 14.43 -4.46
CA HIS A 154 12.80 15.23 -3.25
C HIS A 154 13.02 14.36 -2.01
N ALA A 155 12.14 13.41 -1.75
CA ALA A 155 12.26 12.55 -0.57
C ALA A 155 13.36 11.51 -0.76
N MET A 156 13.31 10.76 -1.85
CA MET A 156 14.22 9.63 -2.04
C MET A 156 15.66 10.07 -2.32
N SER A 157 15.88 11.18 -3.05
CA SER A 157 17.25 11.66 -3.30
C SER A 157 17.94 12.10 -2.01
N SER A 158 17.23 12.79 -1.11
CA SER A 158 17.80 13.17 0.20
C SER A 158 18.12 11.95 1.07
N LEU A 159 17.27 10.93 1.06
CA LEU A 159 17.53 9.68 1.77
C LEU A 159 18.70 8.89 1.17
N LEU A 160 18.88 8.95 -0.16
CA LEU A 160 20.05 8.36 -0.82
C LEU A 160 21.34 9.03 -0.38
N GLU A 161 21.37 10.37 -0.36
CA GLU A 161 22.54 11.14 0.09
C GLU A 161 22.92 10.84 1.55
N LEU A 162 21.93 10.56 2.39
CA LEU A 162 22.10 10.15 3.78
C LEU A 162 22.48 8.67 3.96
N GLY A 163 22.52 7.88 2.87
CA GLY A 163 22.82 6.45 2.93
C GLY A 163 21.69 5.60 3.56
N MET A 164 20.46 6.11 3.55
CA MET A 164 19.31 5.46 4.14
C MET A 164 18.52 4.58 3.15
N LEU A 165 18.80 4.66 1.83
CA LEU A 165 18.12 3.84 0.83
C LEU A 165 18.76 2.48 0.61
N SER A 166 17.94 1.47 0.45
CA SER A 166 18.28 0.13 -0.04
C SER A 166 17.51 -0.14 -1.34
N ILE A 167 18.15 0.11 -2.46
CA ILE A 167 17.59 -0.07 -3.80
C ILE A 167 17.94 -1.49 -4.29
N THR A 168 16.93 -2.26 -4.74
CA THR A 168 17.11 -3.64 -5.18
C THR A 168 16.10 -4.05 -6.25
N ASP A 169 16.52 -4.92 -7.17
CA ASP A 169 15.76 -5.42 -8.31
C ASP A 169 15.14 -6.83 -8.12
N THR A 170 15.38 -7.43 -6.95
CA THR A 170 14.98 -8.82 -6.69
C THR A 170 14.02 -8.95 -5.51
N ASP A 171 13.27 -10.04 -5.50
CA ASP A 171 12.57 -10.51 -4.31
C ASP A 171 13.56 -10.77 -3.20
N ARG A 172 13.23 -10.36 -1.98
CA ARG A 172 14.13 -10.52 -0.83
C ARG A 172 13.40 -10.56 0.50
N GLU A 173 14.09 -11.01 1.51
CA GLU A 173 13.67 -11.01 2.90
C GLU A 173 14.63 -10.10 3.70
N PRO A 174 14.37 -8.77 3.76
CA PRO A 174 15.25 -7.84 4.47
C PRO A 174 15.35 -8.12 5.96
N VAL A 175 14.29 -8.64 6.53
CA VAL A 175 14.17 -9.01 7.94
C VAL A 175 13.46 -10.37 8.01
N PRO A 176 13.89 -11.29 8.87
CA PRO A 176 13.24 -12.60 9.00
C PRO A 176 11.73 -12.50 9.16
N GLY A 177 10.98 -13.19 8.30
CA GLY A 177 9.52 -13.17 8.25
C GLY A 177 8.90 -11.99 7.50
N VAL A 178 9.69 -11.10 6.88
CA VAL A 178 9.18 -9.98 6.07
C VAL A 178 9.76 -10.06 4.67
N HIS A 179 8.92 -10.43 3.70
CA HIS A 179 9.32 -10.69 2.32
C HIS A 179 8.82 -9.60 1.39
N LEU A 180 9.71 -9.01 0.60
CA LEU A 180 9.39 -8.10 -0.50
C LEU A 180 9.21 -8.92 -1.78
N ARG A 181 8.02 -8.85 -2.37
CA ARG A 181 7.65 -9.58 -3.58
C ARG A 181 7.39 -8.62 -4.72
N HIS A 182 8.15 -8.71 -5.80
CA HIS A 182 7.90 -7.90 -7.01
C HIS A 182 6.57 -8.29 -7.64
N THR A 183 5.67 -7.30 -7.77
CA THR A 183 4.30 -7.43 -8.28
C THR A 183 4.00 -6.27 -9.22
N PRO A 184 4.75 -6.16 -10.34
CA PRO A 184 4.73 -5.01 -11.23
C PRO A 184 3.40 -4.86 -11.96
N GLY A 185 3.16 -3.63 -12.45
CA GLY A 185 2.03 -3.29 -13.31
C GLY A 185 1.33 -1.99 -12.90
N HIS A 186 1.07 -1.79 -11.60
CA HIS A 186 0.65 -0.48 -11.11
C HIS A 186 1.78 0.55 -11.31
N THR A 187 2.98 0.21 -10.84
CA THR A 187 4.24 0.81 -11.29
C THR A 187 5.20 -0.28 -11.74
N PRO A 188 6.30 0.05 -12.46
CA PRO A 188 7.29 -0.94 -12.89
C PRO A 188 7.96 -1.68 -11.74
N GLY A 189 8.16 -1.01 -10.61
CA GLY A 189 8.82 -1.55 -9.42
C GLY A 189 7.88 -1.87 -8.27
N HIS A 190 6.57 -1.85 -8.48
CA HIS A 190 5.61 -2.17 -7.43
C HIS A 190 5.92 -3.49 -6.74
N ARG A 191 5.85 -3.50 -5.41
CA ARG A 191 6.04 -4.68 -4.55
C ARG A 191 4.86 -4.86 -3.61
N SER A 192 4.49 -6.11 -3.38
CA SER A 192 3.71 -6.48 -2.20
C SER A 192 4.63 -6.95 -1.08
N VAL A 193 4.20 -6.80 0.16
CA VAL A 193 4.94 -7.26 1.34
C VAL A 193 4.20 -8.44 1.96
N ILE A 194 4.91 -9.56 2.17
CA ILE A 194 4.34 -10.74 2.83
C ILE A 194 5.00 -10.85 4.20
N VAL A 195 4.18 -10.83 5.26
CA VAL A 195 4.64 -11.02 6.64
C VAL A 195 4.24 -12.42 7.09
N THR A 196 5.20 -13.20 7.61
CA THR A 196 5.01 -14.59 8.00
C THR A 196 5.52 -14.86 9.41
N ASP A 197 4.81 -15.69 10.19
CA ASP A 197 5.31 -16.33 11.42
C ASP A 197 4.76 -17.76 11.52
N GLY A 198 5.61 -18.77 11.35
CA GLY A 198 5.22 -20.17 11.19
C GLY A 198 4.44 -20.39 9.90
N ASP A 199 3.25 -20.99 10.01
CA ASP A 199 2.39 -21.30 8.86
C ASP A 199 1.39 -20.16 8.55
N GLU A 200 1.39 -19.09 9.34
CA GLU A 200 0.51 -17.95 9.14
C GLU A 200 1.16 -16.87 8.29
N ALA A 201 0.36 -16.19 7.46
CA ALA A 201 0.81 -15.04 6.67
C ALA A 201 -0.25 -13.95 6.50
N VAL A 202 0.23 -12.72 6.34
CA VAL A 202 -0.54 -11.58 5.84
C VAL A 202 0.17 -11.02 4.61
N LEU A 203 -0.60 -10.80 3.56
CA LEU A 203 -0.19 -10.10 2.34
C LEU A 203 -0.61 -8.63 2.45
N LEU A 204 0.35 -7.71 2.50
CA LEU A 204 0.11 -6.28 2.34
C LEU A 204 0.28 -5.97 0.86
N THR A 205 -0.82 -5.60 0.21
CA THR A 205 -0.90 -5.64 -1.26
C THR A 205 -0.20 -4.49 -1.97
N GLY A 206 -0.01 -3.33 -1.31
CA GLY A 206 0.16 -2.09 -2.05
C GLY A 206 -1.04 -1.89 -3.00
N ASP A 207 -0.80 -1.33 -4.15
CA ASP A 207 -1.82 -0.98 -5.14
C ASP A 207 -2.15 -2.08 -6.15
N LEU A 208 -1.99 -3.34 -5.73
CA LEU A 208 -2.62 -4.45 -6.46
C LEU A 208 -4.14 -4.36 -6.45
N LEU A 209 -4.73 -3.69 -5.45
CA LEU A 209 -6.17 -3.52 -5.27
C LEU A 209 -6.48 -2.07 -4.87
N HIS A 210 -7.30 -1.38 -5.67
CA HIS A 210 -7.92 -0.10 -5.31
C HIS A 210 -9.33 -0.29 -4.77
N LEU A 211 -10.09 -1.22 -5.35
CA LEU A 211 -11.46 -1.52 -4.96
C LEU A 211 -11.66 -3.01 -4.61
N PRO A 212 -12.56 -3.32 -3.66
CA PRO A 212 -12.89 -4.71 -3.32
C PRO A 212 -13.42 -5.54 -4.50
N THR A 213 -13.98 -4.89 -5.52
CA THR A 213 -14.45 -5.52 -6.78
C THR A 213 -13.34 -6.22 -7.53
N GLN A 214 -12.09 -5.68 -7.49
CA GLN A 214 -10.93 -6.29 -8.15
C GLN A 214 -10.54 -7.64 -7.54
N ALA A 215 -10.90 -7.89 -6.28
CA ALA A 215 -10.67 -9.20 -5.66
C ALA A 215 -11.53 -10.30 -6.29
N ALA A 216 -12.75 -9.97 -6.76
CA ALA A 216 -13.61 -10.89 -7.52
C ALA A 216 -13.25 -10.91 -9.01
N HIS A 217 -12.74 -9.82 -9.52
CA HIS A 217 -12.41 -9.59 -10.93
C HIS A 217 -10.96 -9.17 -11.10
N PRO A 218 -9.97 -10.04 -10.82
CA PRO A 218 -8.55 -9.66 -10.79
C PRO A 218 -7.97 -9.28 -12.16
N GLY A 219 -8.76 -9.41 -13.22
CA GLY A 219 -8.44 -8.89 -14.55
C GLY A 219 -8.86 -7.44 -14.79
N TRP A 220 -9.64 -6.85 -13.89
CA TRP A 220 -10.01 -5.44 -14.01
C TRP A 220 -8.85 -4.57 -13.51
N TRP A 221 -8.65 -3.44 -14.16
CA TRP A 221 -7.53 -2.55 -13.94
C TRP A 221 -8.04 -1.13 -13.65
N SER A 222 -7.19 -0.32 -13.05
CA SER A 222 -7.42 1.10 -12.83
C SER A 222 -6.70 1.91 -13.91
N SER A 223 -7.19 3.11 -14.22
CA SER A 223 -6.48 4.05 -15.11
C SER A 223 -5.14 4.51 -14.52
N HIS A 224 -4.91 4.24 -13.24
CA HIS A 224 -3.64 4.49 -12.54
C HIS A 224 -2.59 3.37 -12.74
N ASP A 225 -2.97 2.22 -13.33
CA ASP A 225 -2.02 1.15 -13.66
C ASP A 225 -1.18 1.52 -14.90
N GLU A 226 0.14 1.61 -14.79
CA GLU A 226 1.04 1.91 -15.92
C GLU A 226 1.05 0.79 -16.96
N ASP A 227 1.06 -0.46 -16.51
CA ASP A 227 0.87 -1.66 -17.35
C ASP A 227 -0.32 -2.48 -16.83
N PRO A 228 -1.54 -2.22 -17.33
CA PRO A 228 -2.75 -2.90 -16.88
C PRO A 228 -2.72 -4.43 -17.05
N GLN A 229 -2.04 -4.93 -18.07
CA GLN A 229 -1.97 -6.38 -18.33
C GLN A 229 -1.04 -7.07 -17.32
N LEU A 230 0.10 -6.45 -17.06
CA LEU A 230 1.06 -6.93 -16.07
C LEU A 230 0.49 -6.83 -14.65
N GLY A 231 -0.18 -5.71 -14.32
CA GLY A 231 -0.88 -5.53 -13.04
C GLY A 231 -1.95 -6.59 -12.80
N ALA A 232 -2.77 -6.88 -13.82
CA ALA A 232 -3.75 -7.96 -13.74
C ALA A 232 -3.10 -9.34 -13.57
N ALA A 233 -1.95 -9.60 -14.19
CA ALA A 233 -1.22 -10.86 -14.04
C ALA A 233 -0.64 -10.99 -12.63
N SER A 234 0.01 -9.95 -12.10
CA SER A 234 0.52 -9.87 -10.74
C SER A 234 -0.60 -10.08 -9.72
N ARG A 235 -1.73 -9.40 -9.88
CA ARG A 235 -2.92 -9.51 -9.04
C ARG A 235 -3.47 -10.93 -9.00
N ARG A 236 -3.68 -11.56 -10.16
CA ARG A 236 -4.17 -12.93 -10.24
C ARG A 236 -3.27 -13.92 -9.52
N LEU A 237 -1.94 -13.82 -9.76
CA LEU A 237 -0.97 -14.73 -9.16
C LEU A 237 -0.98 -14.63 -7.64
N VAL A 238 -0.89 -13.41 -7.11
CA VAL A 238 -0.73 -13.19 -5.67
C VAL A 238 -2.03 -13.47 -4.91
N LEU A 239 -3.19 -13.05 -5.45
CA LEU A 239 -4.49 -13.34 -4.83
C LEU A 239 -4.83 -14.83 -4.89
N TRP A 240 -4.50 -15.51 -5.99
CA TRP A 240 -4.64 -16.97 -6.07
C TRP A 240 -3.81 -17.66 -4.98
N ARG A 241 -2.55 -17.25 -4.80
CA ARG A 241 -1.68 -17.80 -3.75
C ARG A 241 -2.25 -17.55 -2.36
N ALA A 242 -2.65 -16.31 -2.07
CA ALA A 242 -3.25 -15.95 -0.80
C ALA A 242 -4.52 -16.77 -0.49
N ALA A 243 -5.36 -17.00 -1.50
CA ALA A 243 -6.56 -17.82 -1.34
C ALA A 243 -6.25 -19.31 -1.09
N GLN A 244 -5.25 -19.88 -1.79
CA GLN A 244 -4.85 -21.29 -1.62
C GLN A 244 -4.27 -21.55 -0.22
N ASP A 245 -3.46 -20.62 0.27
CA ASP A 245 -2.74 -20.77 1.54
C ASP A 245 -3.51 -20.18 2.73
N GLY A 246 -4.71 -19.63 2.50
CA GLY A 246 -5.55 -19.05 3.54
C GLY A 246 -4.98 -17.78 4.18
N TRP A 247 -4.19 -17.02 3.43
CA TRP A 247 -3.58 -15.78 3.94
C TRP A 247 -4.62 -14.70 4.19
N ARG A 248 -4.38 -13.90 5.22
CA ARG A 248 -5.05 -12.60 5.34
C ARG A 248 -4.43 -11.62 4.35
N ILE A 249 -5.21 -10.59 4.01
CA ILE A 249 -4.80 -9.54 3.08
C ILE A 249 -5.03 -8.19 3.77
N ALA A 250 -4.07 -7.28 3.58
CA ALA A 250 -4.16 -5.89 4.01
C ALA A 250 -4.04 -4.98 2.78
N VAL A 251 -5.02 -4.09 2.59
CA VAL A 251 -5.12 -3.19 1.42
C VAL A 251 -5.10 -1.74 1.88
N PRO A 252 -4.18 -0.89 1.38
CA PRO A 252 -4.00 0.47 1.88
C PRO A 252 -5.20 1.38 1.61
N HIS A 253 -5.97 1.13 0.54
CA HIS A 253 -7.04 2.03 0.12
C HIS A 253 -8.44 1.65 0.59
N PHE A 254 -8.57 0.56 1.35
CA PHE A 254 -9.89 0.13 1.84
C PHE A 254 -10.23 0.74 3.20
N ALA A 255 -11.47 1.22 3.38
CA ALA A 255 -11.97 1.64 4.69
C ALA A 255 -11.91 0.51 5.73
N ARG A 256 -11.97 -0.75 5.28
CA ARG A 256 -11.76 -1.97 6.04
C ARG A 256 -10.56 -2.70 5.45
N PRO A 257 -9.34 -2.31 5.86
CA PRO A 257 -8.13 -2.74 5.17
C PRO A 257 -7.80 -4.22 5.30
N PHE A 258 -8.27 -4.88 6.36
CA PHE A 258 -7.99 -6.30 6.60
C PHE A 258 -9.14 -7.20 6.18
N GLY A 259 -8.80 -8.28 5.46
CA GLY A 259 -9.73 -9.29 5.02
C GLY A 259 -9.02 -10.52 4.46
N SER A 260 -9.71 -11.24 3.59
CA SER A 260 -9.19 -12.37 2.83
C SER A 260 -9.85 -12.43 1.45
N VAL A 261 -9.37 -13.32 0.60
CA VAL A 261 -9.98 -13.54 -0.73
C VAL A 261 -10.50 -14.96 -0.83
N GLY A 262 -11.79 -15.06 -1.15
CA GLY A 262 -12.46 -16.32 -1.46
C GLY A 262 -12.89 -16.42 -2.93
N SER A 263 -13.60 -17.48 -3.27
CA SER A 263 -14.09 -17.73 -4.64
C SER A 263 -15.04 -16.66 -5.17
N LYS A 264 -15.59 -15.81 -4.29
CA LYS A 264 -16.51 -14.72 -4.61
C LYS A 264 -15.90 -13.33 -4.41
N GLY A 265 -14.58 -13.24 -4.25
CA GLY A 265 -13.83 -12.00 -4.02
C GLY A 265 -13.56 -11.72 -2.55
N TRP A 266 -13.56 -10.43 -2.18
CA TRP A 266 -13.20 -9.95 -0.84
C TRP A 266 -14.15 -10.45 0.25
N LEU A 267 -13.57 -10.97 1.33
CA LEU A 267 -14.20 -11.43 2.56
C LEU A 267 -13.63 -10.63 3.75
N GLU A 268 -14.52 -10.06 4.58
CA GLU A 268 -14.18 -9.33 5.81
C GLU A 268 -13.99 -10.27 7.00
#